data_67db784372d1a8fab459a308f1a6193b
#
_entry.id   67db784372d1a8fab459a308f1a6193b
#
_cell.length_a   1.000
_cell.length_b   1.000
_cell.length_c   1.000
_cell.angle_alpha   90.00
_cell.angle_beta   90.00
_cell.angle_gamma   90.00
#
_symmetry.space_group_name_H-M   'P 1'
#
loop_
_entity.id
_entity.type
_entity.pdbx_description
1 polymer ?
#
loop_
_entity_poly.entity_id
_entity_poly.type
_entity_poly.pdbx_seq_one_letter_code
_entity_poly.pdbx_strand_id
1 'polypeptide(L)'
;MEDKKELYPDNLLADIFGDDFKSGRVLADKPGDFDATLEYVLRSCLSERGQRVISMRYKMNMGYKDIAAMLNMEMSNVHNAIQQPLRRLQHYRIKQMLEKGMVAFIESVRHEDLAFYVGLIKKSPAMKDEEKQKVIAVVMRTKMPKEGLGTISIEMLDIPVRAYNILRQNGVETIKDLLDMGEERLLTLPKLGAHSAEIVKTAVRQKFGCVIK
;
A
#
# COMPACT_ATOMS: atom_id res chain seq x y z
N MET A 1 -39.62 5.28 -16.48
CA MET A 1 -38.17 5.40 -16.71
C MET A 1 -37.55 4.22 -16.00
N GLU A 2 -37.07 3.23 -16.74
CA GLU A 2 -36.33 2.11 -16.17
C GLU A 2 -35.02 2.68 -15.65
N ASP A 3 -34.80 2.59 -14.32
CA ASP A 3 -33.51 2.86 -13.71
C ASP A 3 -32.49 1.93 -14.38
N LYS A 4 -31.63 2.48 -15.23
CA LYS A 4 -30.46 1.76 -15.74
C LYS A 4 -29.64 1.36 -14.55
N LYS A 5 -29.75 0.09 -14.14
CA LYS A 5 -28.88 -0.48 -13.11
C LYS A 5 -27.43 -0.27 -13.55
N GLU A 6 -26.75 0.62 -12.86
CA GLU A 6 -25.31 0.84 -13.09
C GLU A 6 -24.58 -0.49 -12.90
N LEU A 7 -23.74 -0.84 -13.87
CA LEU A 7 -22.94 -2.07 -13.82
C LEU A 7 -21.66 -1.83 -13.03
N TYR A 8 -21.10 -2.91 -12.50
CA TYR A 8 -19.76 -2.85 -11.87
C TYR A 8 -18.71 -2.41 -12.92
N PRO A 9 -17.78 -1.51 -12.57
CA PRO A 9 -17.52 -0.94 -11.25
C PRO A 9 -18.32 0.32 -10.90
N ASP A 10 -19.11 0.88 -11.81
CA ASP A 10 -19.74 2.19 -11.67
C ASP A 10 -20.72 2.26 -10.49
N ASN A 11 -21.46 1.18 -10.22
CA ASN A 11 -22.31 1.07 -9.04
C ASN A 11 -21.53 1.16 -7.72
N LEU A 12 -20.31 0.60 -7.66
CA LEU A 12 -19.43 0.72 -6.50
C LEU A 12 -18.83 2.13 -6.39
N LEU A 13 -18.43 2.71 -7.53
CA LEU A 13 -17.87 4.07 -7.58
C LEU A 13 -18.90 5.12 -7.17
N ALA A 14 -20.15 4.96 -7.56
CA ALA A 14 -21.24 5.82 -7.12
C ALA A 14 -21.39 5.83 -5.60
N ASP A 15 -21.22 4.69 -4.93
CA ASP A 15 -21.26 4.61 -3.47
C ASP A 15 -19.96 5.09 -2.81
N ILE A 16 -18.81 5.00 -3.47
CA ILE A 16 -17.54 5.51 -2.96
C ILE A 16 -17.48 7.03 -3.04
N PHE A 17 -17.82 7.61 -4.19
CA PHE A 17 -17.64 9.03 -4.50
C PHE A 17 -18.91 9.85 -4.33
N GLY A 18 -20.08 9.22 -4.34
CA GLY A 18 -21.38 9.89 -4.20
C GLY A 18 -21.72 10.75 -5.42
N ASP A 19 -22.18 11.98 -5.15
CA ASP A 19 -22.66 12.90 -6.19
C ASP A 19 -21.55 13.41 -7.11
N ASP A 20 -20.30 13.40 -6.67
CA ASP A 20 -19.16 13.82 -7.52
C ASP A 20 -18.93 12.84 -8.67
N PHE A 21 -19.14 11.54 -8.46
CA PHE A 21 -19.10 10.55 -9.55
C PHE A 21 -20.33 10.65 -10.46
N LYS A 22 -21.52 10.75 -9.87
CA LYS A 22 -22.79 10.82 -10.62
C LYS A 22 -22.87 12.08 -11.52
N SER A 23 -22.27 13.17 -11.08
CA SER A 23 -22.20 14.42 -11.86
C SER A 23 -21.05 14.44 -12.87
N GLY A 24 -20.21 13.42 -12.94
CA GLY A 24 -19.04 13.35 -13.81
C GLY A 24 -17.90 14.30 -13.41
N ARG A 25 -17.87 14.79 -12.16
CA ARG A 25 -16.77 15.63 -11.66
C ARG A 25 -15.51 14.84 -11.42
N VAL A 26 -15.66 13.57 -11.05
CA VAL A 26 -14.53 12.65 -10.82
C VAL A 26 -14.70 11.41 -11.70
N LEU A 27 -13.58 10.88 -12.18
CA LEU A 27 -13.51 9.65 -12.99
C LEU A 27 -14.34 9.73 -14.31
N ALA A 28 -14.61 10.93 -14.82
CA ALA A 28 -15.16 11.09 -16.18
C ALA A 28 -14.24 10.40 -17.20
N ASP A 29 -12.92 10.65 -17.05
CA ASP A 29 -11.87 9.92 -17.75
C ASP A 29 -11.11 9.07 -16.74
N LYS A 30 -11.32 7.75 -16.77
CA LYS A 30 -10.64 6.82 -15.88
C LYS A 30 -9.15 6.71 -16.28
N PRO A 31 -8.21 6.70 -15.29
CA PRO A 31 -6.79 6.46 -15.57
C PRO A 31 -6.55 5.15 -16.31
N GLY A 32 -5.48 5.08 -17.12
CA GLY A 32 -5.18 3.87 -17.88
C GLY A 32 -4.91 2.61 -17.05
N ASP A 33 -4.49 2.79 -15.80
CA ASP A 33 -4.26 1.71 -14.83
C ASP A 33 -5.40 1.57 -13.79
N PHE A 34 -6.58 2.13 -14.09
CA PHE A 34 -7.73 2.19 -13.15
C PHE A 34 -8.15 0.81 -12.65
N ASP A 35 -8.33 -0.16 -13.52
CA ASP A 35 -8.81 -1.50 -13.14
C ASP A 35 -7.81 -2.22 -12.23
N ALA A 36 -6.52 -2.11 -12.54
CA ALA A 36 -5.44 -2.64 -11.70
C ALA A 36 -5.39 -1.92 -10.35
N THR A 37 -5.58 -0.61 -10.34
CA THR A 37 -5.64 0.22 -9.13
C THR A 37 -6.84 -0.16 -8.26
N LEU A 38 -8.02 -0.33 -8.84
CA LEU A 38 -9.23 -0.74 -8.12
C LEU A 38 -9.05 -2.14 -7.51
N GLU A 39 -8.52 -3.08 -8.26
CA GLU A 39 -8.26 -4.44 -7.75
C GLU A 39 -7.25 -4.41 -6.60
N TYR A 40 -6.16 -3.65 -6.74
CA TYR A 40 -5.19 -3.44 -5.67
C TYR A 40 -5.83 -2.86 -4.41
N VAL A 41 -6.63 -1.81 -4.54
CA VAL A 41 -7.34 -1.17 -3.43
C VAL A 41 -8.27 -2.16 -2.72
N LEU A 42 -9.07 -2.91 -3.47
CA LEU A 42 -9.99 -3.90 -2.90
C LEU A 42 -9.24 -4.99 -2.12
N ARG A 43 -8.12 -5.48 -2.66
CA ARG A 43 -7.31 -6.53 -2.00
C ARG A 43 -6.52 -6.02 -0.80
N SER A 44 -5.97 -4.79 -0.88
CA SER A 44 -5.06 -4.26 0.13
C SER A 44 -5.77 -3.56 1.28
N CYS A 45 -6.94 -2.95 1.02
CA CYS A 45 -7.65 -2.15 2.02
C CYS A 45 -8.77 -2.91 2.74
N LEU A 46 -9.23 -4.02 2.18
CA LEU A 46 -10.33 -4.80 2.73
C LEU A 46 -9.86 -6.15 3.28
N SER A 47 -10.50 -6.61 4.36
CA SER A 47 -10.38 -7.99 4.80
C SER A 47 -11.03 -8.95 3.78
N GLU A 48 -10.67 -10.24 3.80
CA GLU A 48 -11.28 -11.24 2.92
C GLU A 48 -12.82 -11.24 2.99
N ARG A 49 -13.37 -11.12 4.22
CA ARG A 49 -14.81 -10.98 4.42
C ARG A 49 -15.36 -9.72 3.74
N GLY A 50 -14.67 -8.60 3.87
CA GLY A 50 -15.05 -7.34 3.22
C GLY A 50 -15.01 -7.44 1.70
N GLN A 51 -13.97 -8.05 1.13
CA GLN A 51 -13.86 -8.31 -0.32
C GLN A 51 -15.02 -9.16 -0.82
N ARG A 52 -15.34 -10.25 -0.07
CA ARG A 52 -16.45 -11.15 -0.42
C ARG A 52 -17.79 -10.40 -0.44
N VAL A 53 -18.07 -9.59 0.59
CA VAL A 53 -19.34 -8.84 0.68
C VAL A 53 -19.45 -7.78 -0.42
N ILE A 54 -18.37 -7.03 -0.69
CA ILE A 54 -18.33 -6.06 -1.80
C ILE A 54 -18.53 -6.76 -3.15
N SER A 55 -17.89 -7.90 -3.37
CA SER A 55 -18.07 -8.68 -4.60
C SER A 55 -19.53 -9.15 -4.77
N MET A 56 -20.14 -9.71 -3.72
CA MET A 56 -21.56 -10.13 -3.77
C MET A 56 -22.48 -8.95 -4.09
N ARG A 57 -22.30 -7.82 -3.41
CA ARG A 57 -23.18 -6.66 -3.57
C ARG A 57 -23.03 -5.98 -4.93
N TYR A 58 -21.79 -5.73 -5.38
CA TYR A 58 -21.51 -4.87 -6.54
C TYR A 58 -21.19 -5.64 -7.82
N LYS A 59 -20.34 -6.69 -7.76
CA LYS A 59 -20.02 -7.51 -8.96
C LYS A 59 -21.15 -8.47 -9.31
N MET A 60 -21.70 -9.17 -8.30
CA MET A 60 -22.77 -10.15 -8.50
C MET A 60 -24.17 -9.51 -8.42
N ASN A 61 -24.26 -8.23 -8.05
CA ASN A 61 -25.50 -7.47 -7.91
C ASN A 61 -26.55 -8.14 -7.01
N MET A 62 -26.08 -8.81 -5.94
CA MET A 62 -26.96 -9.54 -5.01
C MET A 62 -27.73 -8.60 -4.10
N GLY A 63 -28.99 -8.98 -3.80
CA GLY A 63 -29.82 -8.31 -2.81
C GLY A 63 -29.35 -8.61 -1.37
N TYR A 64 -29.80 -7.79 -0.42
CA TYR A 64 -29.46 -7.99 1.01
C TYR A 64 -29.92 -9.35 1.54
N LYS A 65 -31.09 -9.84 1.09
CA LYS A 65 -31.64 -11.16 1.47
C LYS A 65 -30.73 -12.30 1.00
N ASP A 66 -30.24 -12.20 -0.23
CA ASP A 66 -29.39 -13.24 -0.84
C ASP A 66 -28.03 -13.28 -0.17
N ILE A 67 -27.46 -12.09 0.14
CA ILE A 67 -26.19 -11.96 0.89
C ILE A 67 -26.34 -12.54 2.30
N ALA A 68 -27.47 -12.27 2.98
CA ALA A 68 -27.78 -12.81 4.29
C ALA A 68 -27.79 -14.33 4.28
N ALA A 69 -28.47 -14.92 3.29
CA ALA A 69 -28.56 -16.37 3.12
C ALA A 69 -27.18 -16.98 2.82
N MET A 70 -26.41 -16.38 1.89
CA MET A 70 -25.07 -16.90 1.52
C MET A 70 -24.04 -16.82 2.65
N LEU A 71 -24.12 -15.81 3.51
CA LEU A 71 -23.18 -15.61 4.61
C LEU A 71 -23.70 -16.19 5.94
N ASN A 72 -24.88 -16.83 5.94
CA ASN A 72 -25.54 -17.35 7.11
C ASN A 72 -25.61 -16.32 8.26
N MET A 73 -26.12 -15.13 7.94
CA MET A 73 -26.22 -14.02 8.88
C MET A 73 -27.61 -13.36 8.82
N GLU A 74 -27.98 -12.67 9.88
CA GLU A 74 -29.23 -11.92 9.89
C GLU A 74 -29.19 -10.73 8.92
N MET A 75 -30.30 -10.43 8.28
CA MET A 75 -30.42 -9.36 7.29
C MET A 75 -30.05 -7.98 7.88
N SER A 76 -30.35 -7.75 9.16
CA SER A 76 -29.96 -6.55 9.92
C SER A 76 -28.43 -6.34 9.93
N ASN A 77 -27.66 -7.43 9.97
CA ASN A 77 -26.21 -7.40 10.02
C ASN A 77 -25.57 -7.21 8.63
N VAL A 78 -26.29 -7.53 7.54
CA VAL A 78 -25.77 -7.37 6.17
C VAL A 78 -25.47 -5.92 5.86
N HIS A 79 -26.33 -4.99 6.28
CA HIS A 79 -26.09 -3.56 6.09
C HIS A 79 -24.74 -3.15 6.66
N ASN A 80 -24.47 -3.48 7.92
CA ASN A 80 -23.20 -3.17 8.57
C ASN A 80 -22.01 -3.87 7.90
N ALA A 81 -22.20 -5.12 7.45
CA ALA A 81 -21.17 -5.88 6.75
C ALA A 81 -20.77 -5.23 5.40
N ILE A 82 -21.69 -4.55 4.73
CA ILE A 82 -21.43 -3.78 3.51
C ILE A 82 -20.83 -2.41 3.85
N GLN A 83 -21.40 -1.70 4.84
CA GLN A 83 -21.01 -0.33 5.17
C GLN A 83 -19.59 -0.23 5.73
N GLN A 84 -19.12 -1.20 6.50
CA GLN A 84 -17.76 -1.16 7.06
C GLN A 84 -16.67 -1.14 5.97
N PRO A 85 -16.63 -2.09 5.00
CA PRO A 85 -15.67 -2.03 3.92
C PRO A 85 -15.87 -0.79 3.03
N LEU A 86 -17.13 -0.37 2.79
CA LEU A 86 -17.40 0.81 1.99
C LEU A 86 -16.81 2.09 2.61
N ARG A 87 -16.98 2.31 3.91
CA ARG A 87 -16.36 3.44 4.63
C ARG A 87 -14.84 3.46 4.51
N ARG A 88 -14.20 2.30 4.47
CA ARG A 88 -12.75 2.23 4.23
C ARG A 88 -12.39 2.69 2.82
N LEU A 89 -13.17 2.29 1.81
CA LEU A 89 -12.98 2.71 0.43
C LEU A 89 -13.25 4.20 0.23
N GLN A 90 -14.13 4.80 1.04
CA GLN A 90 -14.43 6.24 1.03
C GLN A 90 -13.34 7.11 1.64
N HIS A 91 -12.29 6.53 2.21
CA HIS A 91 -11.18 7.30 2.76
C HIS A 91 -10.51 8.16 1.67
N TYR A 92 -10.23 9.43 1.97
CA TYR A 92 -9.76 10.42 0.99
C TYR A 92 -8.54 9.98 0.17
N ARG A 93 -7.57 9.29 0.80
CA ARG A 93 -6.37 8.77 0.12
C ARG A 93 -6.69 7.66 -0.87
N ILE A 94 -7.68 6.83 -0.56
CA ILE A 94 -8.14 5.77 -1.48
C ILE A 94 -8.86 6.39 -2.67
N LYS A 95 -9.71 7.39 -2.42
CA LYS A 95 -10.34 8.17 -3.48
C LYS A 95 -9.31 8.79 -4.41
N GLN A 96 -8.29 9.48 -3.87
CA GLN A 96 -7.21 10.05 -4.67
C GLN A 96 -6.43 9.01 -5.48
N MET A 97 -6.22 7.81 -4.92
CA MET A 97 -5.56 6.72 -5.62
C MET A 97 -6.40 6.21 -6.80
N LEU A 98 -7.71 6.09 -6.63
CA LEU A 98 -8.63 5.71 -7.71
C LEU A 98 -8.75 6.78 -8.78
N GLU A 99 -8.80 8.07 -8.40
CA GLU A 99 -8.88 9.20 -9.33
C GLU A 99 -7.65 9.35 -10.21
N LYS A 100 -6.46 9.21 -9.64
CA LYS A 100 -5.19 9.45 -10.34
C LYS A 100 -4.62 8.21 -11.02
N GLY A 101 -5.06 7.02 -10.61
CA GLY A 101 -4.37 5.76 -10.87
C GLY A 101 -3.18 5.55 -9.93
N MET A 102 -2.74 4.30 -9.80
CA MET A 102 -1.67 3.91 -8.87
C MET A 102 -0.34 4.61 -9.18
N VAL A 103 0.05 4.66 -10.46
CA VAL A 103 1.35 5.20 -10.87
C VAL A 103 1.42 6.69 -10.56
N ALA A 104 0.45 7.48 -11.07
CA ALA A 104 0.42 8.93 -10.86
C ALA A 104 0.20 9.30 -9.38
N PHE A 105 -0.57 8.47 -8.65
CA PHE A 105 -0.75 8.66 -7.22
C PHE A 105 0.56 8.46 -6.46
N ILE A 106 1.29 7.37 -6.72
CA ILE A 106 2.61 7.11 -6.14
C ILE A 106 3.56 8.27 -6.47
N GLU A 107 3.54 8.81 -7.67
CA GLU A 107 4.36 9.98 -8.05
C GLU A 107 3.99 11.26 -7.29
N SER A 108 2.74 11.42 -6.89
CA SER A 108 2.23 12.60 -6.19
C SER A 108 2.37 12.55 -4.67
N VAL A 109 2.58 11.37 -4.09
CA VAL A 109 2.66 11.18 -2.63
C VAL A 109 3.92 11.83 -2.05
N ARG A 110 3.79 12.59 -0.97
CA ARG A 110 4.93 13.13 -0.22
C ARG A 110 5.62 12.04 0.59
N HIS A 111 6.91 12.22 0.90
CA HIS A 111 7.68 11.25 1.70
C HIS A 111 7.03 10.89 3.03
N GLU A 112 6.39 11.85 3.67
CA GLU A 112 5.67 11.67 4.94
C GLU A 112 4.52 10.65 4.86
N ASP A 113 3.92 10.49 3.67
CA ASP A 113 2.83 9.57 3.44
C ASP A 113 3.28 8.14 3.09
N LEU A 114 4.55 7.94 2.73
CA LEU A 114 5.08 6.62 2.37
C LEU A 114 4.94 5.60 3.49
N ALA A 115 5.19 6.00 4.74
CA ALA A 115 5.04 5.13 5.90
C ALA A 115 3.61 4.58 6.05
N PHE A 116 2.60 5.41 5.73
CA PHE A 116 1.21 5.00 5.74
C PHE A 116 0.94 3.91 4.67
N TYR A 117 1.41 4.10 3.44
CA TYR A 117 1.18 3.13 2.35
C TYR A 117 1.94 1.84 2.56
N VAL A 118 3.18 1.91 3.02
CA VAL A 118 3.94 0.72 3.43
C VAL A 118 3.22 -0.01 4.55
N GLY A 119 2.63 0.71 5.49
CA GLY A 119 1.81 0.14 6.56
C GLY A 119 0.55 -0.58 6.04
N LEU A 120 -0.15 0.00 5.04
CA LEU A 120 -1.29 -0.64 4.39
C LEU A 120 -0.89 -1.93 3.66
N ILE A 121 0.20 -1.89 2.90
CA ILE A 121 0.71 -3.05 2.16
C ILE A 121 1.10 -4.16 3.15
N LYS A 122 1.86 -3.84 4.20
CA LYS A 122 2.27 -4.81 5.23
C LYS A 122 1.09 -5.46 5.94
N LYS A 123 0.02 -4.71 6.20
CA LYS A 123 -1.19 -5.18 6.88
C LYS A 123 -2.22 -5.82 5.96
N SER A 124 -1.98 -5.85 4.65
CA SER A 124 -2.93 -6.44 3.69
C SER A 124 -3.01 -7.97 3.89
N PRO A 125 -4.17 -8.51 4.26
CA PRO A 125 -4.34 -9.96 4.41
C PRO A 125 -4.41 -10.69 3.06
N ALA A 126 -4.70 -9.97 1.98
CA ALA A 126 -4.93 -10.55 0.65
C ALA A 126 -3.65 -10.75 -0.18
N MET A 127 -2.51 -10.23 0.29
CA MET A 127 -1.23 -10.35 -0.41
C MET A 127 -0.31 -11.32 0.31
N LYS A 128 0.35 -12.21 -0.43
CA LYS A 128 1.44 -13.03 0.10
C LYS A 128 2.63 -12.15 0.49
N ASP A 129 3.40 -12.57 1.46
CA ASP A 129 4.51 -11.75 1.99
C ASP A 129 5.56 -11.42 0.91
N GLU A 130 5.81 -12.33 -0.04
CA GLU A 130 6.68 -12.08 -1.19
C GLU A 130 6.13 -10.98 -2.12
N GLU A 131 4.81 -10.96 -2.34
CA GLU A 131 4.15 -9.91 -3.15
C GLU A 131 4.19 -8.56 -2.43
N LYS A 132 3.94 -8.54 -1.12
CA LYS A 132 4.09 -7.34 -0.29
C LYS A 132 5.49 -6.74 -0.41
N GLN A 133 6.53 -7.58 -0.30
CA GLN A 133 7.92 -7.14 -0.42
C GLN A 133 8.22 -6.56 -1.80
N LYS A 134 7.73 -7.19 -2.88
CA LYS A 134 7.90 -6.67 -4.24
C LYS A 134 7.23 -5.31 -4.42
N VAL A 135 5.98 -5.15 -3.96
CA VAL A 135 5.25 -3.87 -4.07
C VAL A 135 5.92 -2.78 -3.22
N ILE A 136 6.33 -3.11 -1.99
CA ILE A 136 7.08 -2.18 -1.13
C ILE A 136 8.39 -1.76 -1.81
N ALA A 137 9.13 -2.69 -2.39
CA ALA A 137 10.38 -2.40 -3.08
C ALA A 137 10.16 -1.49 -4.31
N VAL A 138 9.08 -1.68 -5.06
CA VAL A 138 8.70 -0.80 -6.18
C VAL A 138 8.34 0.59 -5.68
N VAL A 139 7.48 0.70 -4.67
CA VAL A 139 7.08 1.97 -4.05
C VAL A 139 8.29 2.73 -3.53
N MET A 140 9.19 2.04 -2.84
CA MET A 140 10.40 2.65 -2.31
C MET A 140 11.38 3.08 -3.42
N ARG A 141 11.55 2.26 -4.46
CA ARG A 141 12.42 2.61 -5.60
C ARG A 141 11.91 3.83 -6.37
N THR A 142 10.60 3.93 -6.57
CA THR A 142 9.98 5.01 -7.34
C THR A 142 10.02 6.34 -6.58
N LYS A 143 9.94 6.30 -5.24
CA LYS A 143 9.81 7.49 -4.39
C LYS A 143 11.09 7.99 -3.76
N MET A 144 12.19 7.25 -3.89
CA MET A 144 13.45 7.66 -3.29
C MET A 144 14.50 8.03 -4.35
N PRO A 145 14.48 9.28 -4.85
CA PRO A 145 15.68 9.82 -5.42
C PRO A 145 16.78 9.74 -4.34
N LYS A 146 18.02 9.51 -4.75
CA LYS A 146 19.17 9.44 -3.82
C LYS A 146 19.22 10.60 -2.82
N GLU A 147 18.65 11.75 -3.18
CA GLU A 147 18.52 12.96 -2.36
C GLU A 147 17.55 12.79 -1.17
N GLY A 148 16.50 11.95 -1.29
CA GLY A 148 15.54 11.69 -0.21
C GLY A 148 16.03 10.70 0.85
N LEU A 149 17.11 9.95 0.58
CA LEU A 149 17.67 8.96 1.51
C LEU A 149 18.34 9.61 2.74
N GLY A 150 18.62 10.91 2.67
CA GLY A 150 19.15 11.69 3.79
C GLY A 150 18.17 11.97 4.91
N THR A 151 16.88 11.76 4.69
CA THR A 151 15.81 11.95 5.69
C THR A 151 15.33 10.64 6.32
N ILE A 152 15.82 9.49 5.82
CA ILE A 152 15.36 8.19 6.27
C ILE A 152 16.33 7.62 7.28
N SER A 153 15.84 7.44 8.49
CA SER A 153 16.60 6.80 9.57
C SER A 153 16.92 5.34 9.25
N ILE A 154 18.11 4.88 9.63
CA ILE A 154 18.48 3.46 9.59
C ILE A 154 17.62 2.58 10.50
N GLU A 155 16.82 3.17 11.40
CA GLU A 155 15.80 2.46 12.19
C GLU A 155 14.75 1.75 11.32
N MET A 156 14.58 2.24 10.09
CA MET A 156 13.72 1.60 9.11
C MET A 156 14.26 0.27 8.59
N LEU A 157 15.54 -0.04 8.81
CA LEU A 157 16.13 -1.33 8.46
C LEU A 157 15.78 -2.39 9.50
N ASP A 158 15.27 -3.52 9.05
CA ASP A 158 15.04 -4.69 9.90
C ASP A 158 16.39 -5.43 10.09
N ILE A 159 17.30 -4.82 10.81
CA ILE A 159 18.64 -5.36 11.10
C ILE A 159 18.79 -5.67 12.60
N PRO A 160 19.69 -6.60 12.98
CA PRO A 160 19.93 -6.91 14.38
C PRO A 160 20.32 -5.66 15.19
N VAL A 161 19.80 -5.53 16.41
CA VAL A 161 20.04 -4.39 17.30
C VAL A 161 21.54 -4.10 17.48
N ARG A 162 22.38 -5.14 17.51
CA ARG A 162 23.83 -5.01 17.57
C ARG A 162 24.39 -4.27 16.36
N ALA A 163 23.96 -4.63 15.14
CA ALA A 163 24.39 -3.96 13.91
C ALA A 163 23.91 -2.50 13.87
N TYR A 164 22.66 -2.25 14.23
CA TYR A 164 22.10 -0.93 14.37
C TYR A 164 22.91 -0.04 15.31
N ASN A 165 23.22 -0.52 16.52
CA ASN A 165 23.99 0.25 17.50
C ASN A 165 25.41 0.55 17.01
N ILE A 166 26.06 -0.37 16.30
CA ILE A 166 27.39 -0.16 15.73
C ILE A 166 27.35 0.94 14.65
N LEU A 167 26.35 0.90 13.76
CA LEU A 167 26.16 1.94 12.74
C LEU A 167 25.97 3.31 13.38
N ARG A 168 25.10 3.42 14.37
CA ARG A 168 24.83 4.67 15.11
C ARG A 168 26.09 5.20 15.81
N GLN A 169 26.86 4.35 16.46
CA GLN A 169 28.12 4.73 17.12
C GLN A 169 29.17 5.26 16.14
N ASN A 170 29.07 4.88 14.87
CA ASN A 170 29.96 5.34 13.81
C ASN A 170 29.39 6.50 12.97
N GLY A 171 28.34 7.18 13.49
CA GLY A 171 27.77 8.37 12.88
C GLY A 171 26.84 8.10 11.70
N VAL A 172 26.40 6.86 11.51
CA VAL A 172 25.40 6.49 10.49
C VAL A 172 24.02 6.61 11.08
N GLU A 173 23.28 7.63 10.70
CA GLU A 173 21.91 7.87 11.16
C GLU A 173 20.87 7.66 10.07
N THR A 174 21.23 7.87 8.82
CA THR A 174 20.37 7.81 7.66
C THR A 174 20.82 6.75 6.66
N ILE A 175 19.89 6.36 5.76
CA ILE A 175 20.22 5.46 4.65
C ILE A 175 21.26 6.12 3.71
N LYS A 176 21.21 7.44 3.56
CA LYS A 176 22.20 8.16 2.78
C LYS A 176 23.60 8.03 3.40
N ASP A 177 23.74 8.23 4.70
CA ASP A 177 25.02 8.08 5.40
C ASP A 177 25.60 6.69 5.19
N LEU A 178 24.72 5.66 5.22
CA LEU A 178 25.13 4.28 4.98
C LEU A 178 25.60 4.04 3.54
N LEU A 179 24.95 4.65 2.55
CA LEU A 179 25.37 4.56 1.15
C LEU A 179 26.64 5.35 0.87
N ASP A 180 26.78 6.53 1.49
CA ASP A 180 27.95 7.39 1.35
C ASP A 180 29.18 6.78 2.05
N MET A 181 28.94 5.97 3.10
CA MET A 181 30.00 5.22 3.77
C MET A 181 30.70 4.22 2.83
N GLY A 182 29.95 3.57 1.99
CA GLY A 182 30.43 2.55 1.06
C GLY A 182 30.70 1.18 1.68
N GLU A 183 30.91 0.17 0.83
CA GLU A 183 31.06 -1.22 1.26
C GLU A 183 32.39 -1.45 2.02
N GLU A 184 33.48 -0.90 1.53
CA GLU A 184 34.78 -1.08 2.15
C GLU A 184 34.79 -0.61 3.61
N ARG A 185 34.22 0.59 3.84
CA ARG A 185 34.16 1.15 5.20
C ARG A 185 33.17 0.39 6.07
N LEU A 186 32.05 -0.07 5.51
CA LEU A 186 31.09 -0.91 6.22
C LEU A 186 31.72 -2.21 6.71
N LEU A 187 32.52 -2.88 5.87
CA LEU A 187 33.23 -4.12 6.21
C LEU A 187 34.35 -3.94 7.25
N THR A 188 34.93 -2.75 7.30
CA THR A 188 36.01 -2.41 8.24
C THR A 188 35.52 -1.84 9.57
N LEU A 189 34.18 -1.66 9.75
CA LEU A 189 33.63 -1.15 10.99
C LEU A 189 33.98 -2.08 12.18
N PRO A 190 34.58 -1.53 13.26
CA PRO A 190 34.90 -2.35 14.43
C PRO A 190 33.66 -3.04 14.99
N LYS A 191 33.76 -4.31 15.30
CA LYS A 191 32.70 -5.15 15.92
C LYS A 191 31.50 -5.46 15.03
N LEU A 192 31.40 -4.98 13.78
CA LEU A 192 30.28 -5.28 12.90
C LEU A 192 30.35 -6.72 12.35
N GLY A 193 31.53 -7.17 11.95
CA GLY A 193 31.73 -8.49 11.36
C GLY A 193 31.11 -8.64 9.95
N ALA A 194 31.73 -9.45 9.10
CA ALA A 194 31.30 -9.63 7.71
C ALA A 194 29.84 -10.11 7.56
N HIS A 195 29.40 -11.02 8.42
CA HIS A 195 28.02 -11.51 8.40
C HIS A 195 26.99 -10.41 8.70
N SER A 196 27.26 -9.56 9.70
CA SER A 196 26.36 -8.44 10.02
C SER A 196 26.36 -7.37 8.93
N ALA A 197 27.50 -7.12 8.30
CA ALA A 197 27.59 -6.21 7.15
C ALA A 197 26.75 -6.74 5.97
N GLU A 198 26.78 -8.05 5.70
CA GLU A 198 25.98 -8.65 4.65
C GLU A 198 24.47 -8.55 4.93
N ILE A 199 24.06 -8.71 6.20
CA ILE A 199 22.66 -8.48 6.61
C ILE A 199 22.25 -7.04 6.33
N VAL A 200 23.09 -6.07 6.68
CA VAL A 200 22.82 -4.64 6.42
C VAL A 200 22.71 -4.36 4.91
N LYS A 201 23.64 -4.85 4.10
CA LYS A 201 23.61 -4.72 2.64
C LYS A 201 22.33 -5.31 2.05
N THR A 202 21.96 -6.51 2.50
CA THR A 202 20.75 -7.21 2.05
C THR A 202 19.52 -6.41 2.45
N ALA A 203 19.43 -5.90 3.67
CA ALA A 203 18.31 -5.10 4.15
C ALA A 203 18.15 -3.80 3.34
N VAL A 204 19.23 -3.09 3.04
CA VAL A 204 19.22 -1.89 2.19
C VAL A 204 18.75 -2.24 0.78
N ARG A 205 19.30 -3.30 0.20
CA ARG A 205 18.94 -3.74 -1.15
C ARG A 205 17.46 -4.16 -1.24
N GLN A 206 16.98 -4.94 -0.28
CA GLN A 206 15.59 -5.41 -0.27
C GLN A 206 14.59 -4.27 -0.03
N LYS A 207 14.92 -3.36 0.90
CA LYS A 207 13.99 -2.33 1.33
C LYS A 207 14.02 -1.08 0.45
N PHE A 208 15.17 -0.70 -0.06
CA PHE A 208 15.37 0.53 -0.82
C PHE A 208 15.84 0.32 -2.27
N GLY A 209 16.11 -0.92 -2.67
CA GLY A 209 16.62 -1.23 -4.01
C GLY A 209 18.02 -0.65 -4.28
N CYS A 210 18.68 -0.12 -3.25
CA CYS A 210 20.02 0.46 -3.34
C CYS A 210 21.09 -0.58 -3.06
N VAL A 211 22.27 -0.38 -3.66
CA VAL A 211 23.48 -1.19 -3.42
C VAL A 211 24.51 -0.29 -2.76
N ILE A 212 25.04 -0.71 -1.62
CA ILE A 212 26.18 -0.10 -0.98
C ILE A 212 27.41 -0.52 -1.81
N LYS A 213 28.06 0.44 -2.45
CA LYS A 213 29.23 0.23 -3.34
C LYS A 213 30.52 0.44 -2.57
#